data_60614bb78cf901f9d078d9356dffae44
#
_entry.id   60614bb78cf901f9d078d9356dffae44
#
_cell.length_a   1.000
_cell.length_b   1.000
_cell.length_c   1.000
_cell.angle_alpha   90.00
_cell.angle_beta   90.00
_cell.angle_gamma   90.00
#
_symmetry.space_group_name_H-M   'P 1'
#
loop_
_entity.id
_entity.type
_entity.pdbx_description
1 polymer ?
#
loop_
_entity_poly.entity_id
_entity_poly.type
_entity_poly.pdbx_seq_one_letter_code
_entity_poly.pdbx_strand_id
1 'polypeptide(L)'
;MEAERPRVVVLNQAANSGGDTGNGTASHLCGSLLNIVTPGLCWIIPLVLYSTNKNEDPILKHHLAQSLNASITFSLALLVHIVLMSICLGFLTALAHWIMYLLWSVNANNALKAGQMYDYPFTINFVSP
;
A
#
# COMPACT_ATOMS: atom_id res chain seq x y z
N MET A 1 1.98 -11.47 34.56
CA MET A 1 1.54 -10.69 33.39
C MET A 1 2.76 -10.49 32.52
N GLU A 2 2.98 -11.41 31.58
CA GLU A 2 4.04 -11.30 30.58
C GLU A 2 3.50 -10.43 29.45
N ALA A 3 4.09 -9.24 29.30
CA ALA A 3 3.77 -8.38 28.17
C ALA A 3 4.18 -9.13 26.87
N GLU A 4 3.19 -9.47 26.05
CA GLU A 4 3.44 -10.03 24.71
C GLU A 4 4.32 -9.05 23.93
N ARG A 5 5.60 -9.40 23.82
CA ARG A 5 6.49 -8.72 22.88
C ARG A 5 5.97 -8.99 21.47
N PRO A 6 5.84 -7.97 20.63
CA PRO A 6 5.49 -8.21 19.24
C PRO A 6 6.48 -9.23 18.67
N ARG A 7 5.98 -10.35 18.16
CA ARG A 7 6.80 -11.34 17.50
C ARG A 7 7.41 -10.70 16.26
N VAL A 8 8.64 -10.23 16.38
CA VAL A 8 9.48 -10.01 15.22
C VAL A 8 9.83 -11.40 14.70
N VAL A 9 8.99 -11.93 13.80
CA VAL A 9 9.35 -13.11 13.03
C VAL A 9 10.40 -12.66 12.04
N VAL A 10 11.65 -12.69 12.45
CA VAL A 10 12.79 -12.52 11.56
C VAL A 10 12.86 -13.82 10.74
N LEU A 11 12.07 -13.88 9.67
CA LEU A 11 12.19 -14.93 8.69
C LEU A 11 13.45 -14.63 7.86
N ASN A 12 14.49 -15.40 8.11
CA ASN A 12 15.75 -15.40 7.37
C ASN A 12 15.58 -15.88 5.89
N GLN A 13 14.37 -15.79 5.35
CA GLN A 13 14.03 -16.17 3.97
C GLN A 13 14.11 -15.02 2.97
N ALA A 14 14.33 -13.79 3.40
CA ALA A 14 14.39 -12.63 2.51
C ALA A 14 15.60 -12.65 1.54
N ALA A 15 16.55 -13.56 1.72
CA ALA A 15 17.76 -13.61 0.90
C ALA A 15 17.56 -14.27 -0.49
N ASN A 16 16.44 -14.95 -0.76
CA ASN A 16 16.26 -15.75 -1.99
C ASN A 16 15.11 -15.28 -2.92
N SER A 17 14.43 -14.18 -2.63
CA SER A 17 13.22 -13.79 -3.37
C SER A 17 13.34 -12.51 -4.18
N GLY A 18 14.43 -12.34 -4.91
CA GLY A 18 14.61 -11.15 -5.76
C GLY A 18 13.48 -10.87 -6.77
N GLY A 19 12.69 -11.90 -7.15
CA GLY A 19 11.51 -11.76 -7.99
C GLY A 19 10.26 -11.31 -7.22
N ASP A 20 10.14 -11.71 -5.97
CA ASP A 20 8.94 -11.48 -5.16
C ASP A 20 8.91 -10.07 -4.56
N THR A 21 10.09 -9.52 -4.20
CA THR A 21 10.21 -8.11 -3.80
C THR A 21 9.87 -7.16 -4.94
N GLY A 22 10.08 -7.55 -6.20
CA GLY A 22 9.70 -6.78 -7.38
C GLY A 22 8.18 -6.55 -7.47
N ASN A 23 7.38 -7.58 -7.28
CA ASN A 23 5.92 -7.49 -7.28
C ASN A 23 5.38 -6.62 -6.13
N GLY A 24 5.93 -6.78 -4.92
CA GLY A 24 5.57 -5.93 -3.79
C GLY A 24 5.96 -4.47 -4.00
N THR A 25 7.16 -4.21 -4.53
CA THR A 25 7.61 -2.86 -4.90
C THR A 25 6.71 -2.24 -5.96
N ALA A 26 6.38 -2.98 -7.02
CA ALA A 26 5.48 -2.52 -8.07
C ALA A 26 4.08 -2.20 -7.50
N SER A 27 3.56 -3.03 -6.60
CA SER A 27 2.26 -2.80 -5.96
C SER A 27 2.23 -1.48 -5.18
N HIS A 28 3.24 -1.19 -4.37
CA HIS A 28 3.30 0.04 -3.57
C HIS A 28 3.54 1.28 -4.42
N LEU A 29 4.57 1.27 -5.28
CA LEU A 29 4.98 2.45 -6.02
C LEU A 29 4.09 2.75 -7.21
N CYS A 30 3.68 1.74 -7.98
CA CYS A 30 2.78 1.96 -9.11
C CYS A 30 1.41 2.45 -8.64
N GLY A 31 0.86 1.90 -7.54
CA GLY A 31 -0.41 2.37 -6.97
C GLY A 31 -0.37 3.86 -6.61
N SER A 32 0.71 4.33 -5.99
CA SER A 32 0.85 5.72 -5.58
C SER A 32 1.21 6.67 -6.73
N LEU A 33 2.12 6.27 -7.63
CA LEU A 33 2.58 7.12 -8.74
C LEU A 33 1.55 7.24 -9.86
N LEU A 34 0.86 6.13 -10.21
CA LEU A 34 -0.16 6.15 -11.26
C LEU A 34 -1.34 7.05 -10.92
N ASN A 35 -1.55 7.36 -9.65
CA ASN A 35 -2.62 8.27 -9.25
C ASN A 35 -2.44 9.69 -9.81
N ILE A 36 -1.25 10.09 -10.24
CA ILE A 36 -1.01 11.36 -10.95
C ILE A 36 -1.64 11.32 -12.33
N VAL A 37 -1.52 10.19 -13.04
CA VAL A 37 -1.93 10.06 -14.44
C VAL A 37 -3.38 9.59 -14.55
N THR A 38 -3.79 8.70 -13.64
CA THR A 38 -5.14 8.09 -13.63
C THR A 38 -5.75 8.17 -12.23
N PRO A 39 -6.21 9.36 -11.82
CA PRO A 39 -6.85 9.53 -10.52
C PRO A 39 -8.05 8.57 -10.34
N GLY A 40 -8.08 7.84 -9.23
CA GLY A 40 -9.15 6.88 -8.92
C GLY A 40 -8.99 5.49 -9.52
N LEU A 41 -8.01 5.24 -10.41
CA LEU A 41 -7.71 3.92 -10.98
C LEU A 41 -6.42 3.29 -10.44
N CYS A 42 -5.78 3.93 -9.46
CA CYS A 42 -4.51 3.49 -8.89
C CYS A 42 -4.56 2.10 -8.23
N TRP A 43 -5.76 1.59 -7.91
CA TRP A 43 -5.97 0.29 -7.29
C TRP A 43 -5.89 -0.89 -8.28
N ILE A 44 -5.93 -0.65 -9.60
CA ILE A 44 -5.96 -1.72 -10.60
C ILE A 44 -4.69 -2.57 -10.56
N ILE A 45 -3.51 -1.96 -10.54
CA ILE A 45 -2.24 -2.70 -10.48
C ILE A 45 -2.10 -3.48 -9.17
N PRO A 46 -2.28 -2.89 -7.98
CA PRO A 46 -2.32 -3.65 -6.74
C PRO A 46 -3.33 -4.80 -6.75
N LEU A 47 -4.52 -4.61 -7.34
CA LEU A 47 -5.53 -5.66 -7.46
C LEU A 47 -5.04 -6.83 -8.33
N VAL A 48 -4.46 -6.54 -9.50
CA VAL A 48 -3.91 -7.58 -10.38
C VAL A 48 -2.80 -8.35 -9.67
N LEU A 49 -1.87 -7.65 -9.04
CA LEU A 49 -0.75 -8.29 -8.34
C LEU A 49 -1.23 -9.12 -7.13
N TYR A 50 -2.21 -8.62 -6.37
CA TYR A 50 -2.82 -9.37 -5.26
C TYR A 50 -3.53 -10.63 -5.74
N SER A 51 -4.35 -10.53 -6.80
CA SER A 51 -5.17 -11.64 -7.30
C SER A 51 -4.38 -12.69 -8.08
N THR A 52 -3.26 -12.31 -8.69
CA THR A 52 -2.39 -13.23 -9.45
C THR A 52 -1.24 -13.82 -8.63
N ASN A 53 -1.05 -13.34 -7.40
CA ASN A 53 0.02 -13.82 -6.54
C ASN A 53 -0.20 -15.29 -6.16
N LYS A 54 0.76 -16.14 -6.53
CA LYS A 54 0.80 -17.57 -6.18
C LYS A 54 1.85 -17.87 -5.09
N ASN A 55 2.58 -16.86 -4.66
CA ASN A 55 3.60 -17.03 -3.63
C ASN A 55 2.95 -17.13 -2.25
N GLU A 56 3.37 -18.12 -1.47
CA GLU A 56 2.89 -18.37 -0.11
C GLU A 56 3.64 -17.56 0.96
N ASP A 57 4.60 -16.71 0.57
CA ASP A 57 5.32 -15.84 1.50
C ASP A 57 4.34 -14.91 2.24
N PRO A 58 4.21 -15.03 3.57
CA PRO A 58 3.26 -14.23 4.34
C PRO A 58 3.60 -12.74 4.35
N ILE A 59 4.87 -12.38 4.21
CA ILE A 59 5.30 -10.96 4.13
C ILE A 59 4.82 -10.35 2.83
N LEU A 60 5.06 -11.03 1.69
CA LEU A 60 4.61 -10.55 0.39
C LEU A 60 3.09 -10.45 0.33
N LYS A 61 2.36 -11.48 0.81
CA LYS A 61 0.88 -11.44 0.87
C LYS A 61 0.38 -10.25 1.67
N HIS A 62 0.98 -9.98 2.83
CA HIS A 62 0.63 -8.84 3.67
C HIS A 62 0.84 -7.52 2.92
N HIS A 63 1.99 -7.34 2.26
CA HIS A 63 2.28 -6.12 1.51
C HIS A 63 1.34 -5.92 0.32
N LEU A 64 1.01 -6.97 -0.43
CA LEU A 64 0.06 -6.88 -1.55
C LEU A 64 -1.35 -6.51 -1.07
N ALA A 65 -1.82 -7.11 0.02
CA ALA A 65 -3.11 -6.77 0.63
C ALA A 65 -3.14 -5.32 1.14
N GLN A 66 -2.10 -4.89 1.85
CA GLN A 66 -1.99 -3.52 2.36
C GLN A 66 -1.92 -2.48 1.25
N SER A 67 -1.18 -2.74 0.19
CA SER A 67 -1.10 -1.87 -0.97
C SER A 67 -2.44 -1.72 -1.68
N LEU A 68 -3.19 -2.82 -1.85
CA LEU A 68 -4.53 -2.79 -2.43
C LEU A 68 -5.51 -2.01 -1.55
N ASN A 69 -5.53 -2.28 -0.25
CA ASN A 69 -6.39 -1.58 0.71
C ASN A 69 -6.12 -0.07 0.72
N ALA A 70 -4.84 0.33 0.73
CA ALA A 70 -4.43 1.73 0.67
C ALA A 70 -4.88 2.40 -0.64
N SER A 71 -4.72 1.73 -1.77
CA SER A 71 -5.13 2.24 -3.09
C SER A 71 -6.64 2.44 -3.20
N ILE A 72 -7.44 1.50 -2.70
CA ILE A 72 -8.90 1.62 -2.67
C ILE A 72 -9.31 2.74 -1.72
N THR A 73 -8.75 2.79 -0.52
CA THR A 73 -9.04 3.84 0.48
C THR A 73 -8.73 5.21 -0.10
N PHE A 74 -7.58 5.37 -0.76
CA PHE A 74 -7.21 6.63 -1.41
C PHE A 74 -8.20 7.00 -2.52
N SER A 75 -8.63 6.04 -3.34
CA SER A 75 -9.61 6.28 -4.41
C SER A 75 -10.96 6.74 -3.86
N LEU A 76 -11.41 6.16 -2.75
CA LEU A 76 -12.64 6.61 -2.06
C LEU A 76 -12.47 8.01 -1.47
N ALA A 77 -11.33 8.29 -0.82
CA ALA A 77 -11.05 9.62 -0.30
C ALA A 77 -11.00 10.69 -1.41
N LEU A 78 -10.54 10.32 -2.61
CA LEU A 78 -10.53 11.23 -3.76
C LEU A 78 -11.92 11.72 -4.13
N LEU A 79 -12.96 10.88 -4.01
CA LEU A 79 -14.34 11.32 -4.23
C LEU A 79 -14.75 12.44 -3.27
N VAL A 80 -14.32 12.36 -2.01
CA VAL A 80 -14.55 13.42 -1.02
C VAL A 80 -13.79 14.69 -1.42
N HIS A 81 -12.56 14.57 -1.89
CA HIS A 81 -11.79 15.73 -2.36
C HIS A 81 -12.42 16.40 -3.58
N ILE A 82 -13.04 15.63 -4.50
CA ILE A 82 -13.78 16.18 -5.66
C ILE A 82 -14.94 17.04 -5.19
N VAL A 83 -15.70 16.58 -4.18
CA VAL A 83 -16.78 17.40 -3.60
C VAL A 83 -16.22 18.66 -2.95
N LEU A 84 -15.11 18.56 -2.22
CA LEU A 84 -14.45 19.71 -1.59
C LEU A 84 -13.82 20.69 -2.60
N MET A 85 -13.57 20.27 -3.84
CA MET A 85 -13.07 21.17 -4.89
C MET A 85 -14.03 22.31 -5.20
N SER A 86 -15.35 22.12 -5.00
CA SER A 86 -16.34 23.18 -5.18
C SER A 86 -16.14 24.40 -4.26
N ILE A 87 -15.41 24.24 -3.16
CA ILE A 87 -15.05 25.30 -2.21
C ILE A 87 -13.55 25.61 -2.19
N CYS A 88 -12.82 25.27 -3.26
CA CYS A 88 -11.37 25.47 -3.45
C CYS A 88 -10.45 24.74 -2.44
N LEU A 89 -10.96 24.11 -1.40
CA LEU A 89 -10.18 23.38 -0.41
C LEU A 89 -9.79 21.98 -0.90
N GLY A 90 -10.60 21.39 -1.79
CA GLY A 90 -10.40 20.01 -2.24
C GLY A 90 -9.09 19.78 -2.98
N PHE A 91 -8.62 20.75 -3.75
CA PHE A 91 -7.34 20.63 -4.46
C PHE A 91 -6.17 20.56 -3.49
N LEU A 92 -6.14 21.43 -2.49
CA LEU A 92 -5.06 21.47 -1.50
C LEU A 92 -5.04 20.18 -0.65
N THR A 93 -6.22 19.75 -0.20
CA THR A 93 -6.35 18.52 0.60
C THR A 93 -6.04 17.27 -0.20
N ALA A 94 -6.43 17.20 -1.48
CA ALA A 94 -6.10 16.10 -2.37
C ALA A 94 -4.58 16.00 -2.60
N LEU A 95 -3.92 17.13 -2.84
CA LEU A 95 -2.47 17.19 -3.01
C LEU A 95 -1.73 16.72 -1.73
N ALA A 96 -2.14 17.23 -0.58
CA ALA A 96 -1.56 16.83 0.70
C ALA A 96 -1.75 15.32 0.96
N HIS A 97 -2.95 14.80 0.70
CA HIS A 97 -3.25 13.38 0.86
C HIS A 97 -2.43 12.51 -0.09
N TRP A 98 -2.28 12.94 -1.34
CA TRP A 98 -1.44 12.23 -2.31
C TRP A 98 0.04 12.18 -1.88
N ILE A 99 0.61 13.30 -1.39
CA ILE A 99 1.97 13.34 -0.86
C ILE A 99 2.13 12.36 0.31
N MET A 100 1.19 12.35 1.25
CA MET A 100 1.21 11.41 2.37
C MET A 100 1.16 9.96 1.90
N TYR A 101 0.29 9.65 0.94
CA TYR A 101 0.20 8.31 0.37
C TYR A 101 1.51 7.88 -0.30
N LEU A 102 2.15 8.77 -1.04
CA LEU A 102 3.46 8.51 -1.66
C LEU A 102 4.53 8.20 -0.60
N LEU A 103 4.60 9.00 0.47
CA LEU A 103 5.56 8.77 1.56
C LEU A 103 5.33 7.42 2.25
N TRP A 104 4.08 7.06 2.52
CA TRP A 104 3.74 5.76 3.10
C TRP A 104 4.08 4.60 2.15
N SER A 105 3.88 4.77 0.85
CA SER A 105 4.26 3.77 -0.16
C SER A 105 5.77 3.54 -0.19
N VAL A 106 6.57 4.59 -0.06
CA VAL A 106 8.04 4.47 0.04
C VAL A 106 8.44 3.74 1.34
N ASN A 107 7.80 4.08 2.47
CA ASN A 107 8.07 3.40 3.75
C ASN A 107 7.69 1.91 3.68
N ALA A 108 6.53 1.59 3.10
CA ALA A 108 6.08 0.22 2.90
C ALA A 108 7.05 -0.57 2.01
N ASN A 109 7.56 0.06 0.93
CA ASN A 109 8.55 -0.55 0.06
C ASN A 109 9.89 -0.81 0.79
N ASN A 110 10.32 0.11 1.65
CA ASN A 110 11.52 -0.08 2.46
C ASN A 110 11.33 -1.22 3.48
N ALA A 111 10.16 -1.28 4.13
CA ALA A 111 9.84 -2.38 5.04
C ALA A 111 9.82 -3.74 4.32
N LEU A 112 9.21 -3.81 3.12
CA LEU A 112 9.22 -5.01 2.30
C LEU A 112 10.65 -5.50 2.00
N LYS A 113 11.54 -4.59 1.59
CA LYS A 113 12.94 -4.91 1.31
C LYS A 113 13.71 -5.37 2.55
N ALA A 114 13.29 -4.91 3.72
CA ALA A 114 13.84 -5.33 5.02
C ALA A 114 13.21 -6.63 5.55
N GLY A 115 12.26 -7.24 4.83
CA GLY A 115 11.52 -8.42 5.28
C GLY A 115 10.59 -8.15 6.47
N GLN A 116 10.09 -6.93 6.59
CA GLN A 116 9.19 -6.48 7.66
C GLN A 116 7.79 -6.25 7.13
N MET A 117 6.78 -6.50 7.95
CA MET A 117 5.40 -6.13 7.64
C MET A 117 5.19 -4.62 7.89
N TYR A 118 4.35 -4.01 7.09
CA TYR A 118 4.00 -2.59 7.20
C TYR A 118 2.51 -2.40 6.97
N ASP A 119 1.87 -1.71 7.90
CA ASP A 119 0.47 -1.33 7.80
C ASP A 119 0.37 0.15 7.45
N TYR A 120 -0.41 0.45 6.41
CA TYR A 120 -0.68 1.84 6.05
C TYR A 120 -1.57 2.49 7.10
N PRO A 121 -1.19 3.67 7.64
CA PRO A 121 -2.06 4.40 8.55
C PRO A 121 -3.35 4.86 7.84
N PHE A 122 -4.45 4.90 8.57
CA PHE A 122 -5.77 5.35 8.10
C PHE A 122 -6.31 4.58 6.89
N THR A 123 -5.94 3.32 6.72
CA THR A 123 -6.39 2.46 5.63
C THR A 123 -7.55 1.59 6.08
N ILE A 124 -8.58 1.48 5.23
CA ILE A 124 -9.69 0.55 5.42
C ILE A 124 -9.28 -0.81 4.84
N ASN A 125 -9.41 -1.86 5.64
CA ASN A 125 -9.07 -3.22 5.21
C ASN A 125 -10.24 -3.82 4.43
N PHE A 126 -10.15 -3.81 3.10
CA PHE A 126 -11.11 -4.46 2.21
C PHE A 126 -10.76 -5.92 1.94
N VAL A 127 -9.46 -6.23 1.96
CA VAL A 127 -8.91 -7.58 1.80
C VAL A 127 -7.94 -7.89 2.92
N SER A 128 -7.86 -9.15 3.29
CA SER A 128 -6.89 -9.63 4.27
C SER A 128 -5.73 -10.35 3.58
N PRO A 129 -4.56 -10.35 4.19
CA PRO A 129 -3.38 -11.05 3.69
C PRO A 129 -3.51 -12.58 3.72
#